data_00029717be6e03d79e4a7047dcdb5f21
#
_entry.id   00029717be6e03d79e4a7047dcdb5f21
#
_cell.length_a   1.000
_cell.length_b   1.000
_cell.length_c   1.000
_cell.angle_alpha   90.00
_cell.angle_beta   90.00
_cell.angle_gamma   90.00
#
_symmetry.space_group_name_H-M   'P 1'
#
loop_
_entity.id
_entity.type
_entity.pdbx_description
1 polymer ?
#
loop_
_entity_poly.entity_id
_entity_poly.type
_entity_poly.pdbx_seq_one_letter_code
_entity_poly.pdbx_strand_id
1 'polypeptide(L)'
;MERNTRQRKAVHQCILDAGRPLAPQEILEHAQGVVPGIGLATIYRSIKSMLEAGEIITVSLPGSSDRYEIAGHHHHHHFHCRSCDRVFEVHACPGDMRKLAPDGFALESHELTLYGLCSDCRPGAASA
;
A
#
# COMPACT_ATOMS: atom_id res chain seq x y z
N MET A 1 -4.59 -11.25 -25.36
CA MET A 1 -4.63 -11.92 -24.85
C MET A 1 -5.24 -12.17 -23.52
N GLU A 2 -6.09 -13.17 -23.52
CA GLU A 2 -6.86 -13.54 -22.34
C GLU A 2 -5.99 -13.82 -21.12
N ARG A 3 -4.85 -14.48 -21.33
CA ARG A 3 -3.94 -14.81 -20.24
C ARG A 3 -3.42 -13.57 -19.53
N ASN A 4 -2.95 -12.57 -20.28
CA ASN A 4 -2.45 -11.33 -19.70
C ASN A 4 -3.55 -10.56 -18.99
N THR A 5 -4.75 -10.51 -19.59
CA THR A 5 -5.90 -9.85 -18.99
C THR A 5 -6.30 -10.51 -17.68
N ARG A 6 -6.31 -11.84 -17.64
CA ARG A 6 -6.65 -12.60 -16.44
C ARG A 6 -5.65 -12.35 -15.32
N GLN A 7 -4.37 -12.36 -15.65
CA GLN A 7 -3.31 -12.11 -14.69
C GLN A 7 -3.40 -10.69 -14.14
N ARG A 8 -3.60 -9.71 -15.03
CA ARG A 8 -3.73 -8.31 -14.63
C ARG A 8 -4.94 -8.10 -13.72
N LYS A 9 -6.06 -8.72 -14.04
CA LYS A 9 -7.26 -8.63 -13.20
C LYS A 9 -7.02 -9.23 -11.82
N ALA A 10 -6.31 -10.35 -11.75
CA ALA A 10 -6.00 -10.98 -10.47
C ALA A 10 -5.13 -10.06 -9.61
N VAL A 11 -4.13 -9.42 -10.20
CA VAL A 11 -3.27 -8.47 -9.48
C VAL A 11 -4.08 -7.27 -8.99
N HIS A 12 -4.89 -6.70 -9.85
CA HIS A 12 -5.74 -5.56 -9.48
C HIS A 12 -6.68 -5.93 -8.33
N GLN A 13 -7.31 -7.09 -8.41
CA GLN A 13 -8.24 -7.55 -7.40
C GLN A 13 -7.55 -7.78 -6.05
N CYS A 14 -6.32 -8.30 -6.07
CA CYS A 14 -5.53 -8.46 -4.85
C CYS A 14 -5.32 -7.14 -4.13
N ILE A 15 -4.95 -6.11 -4.89
CA ILE A 15 -4.70 -4.78 -4.32
C ILE A 15 -6.00 -4.18 -3.78
N LEU A 16 -7.08 -4.32 -4.56
CA LEU A 16 -8.39 -3.80 -4.17
C LEU A 16 -8.90 -4.47 -2.88
N ASP A 17 -8.84 -5.80 -2.82
CA ASP A 17 -9.37 -6.56 -1.68
C ASP A 17 -8.56 -6.37 -0.41
N ALA A 18 -7.27 -6.09 -0.55
CA ALA A 18 -6.40 -5.91 0.62
C ALA A 18 -6.79 -4.69 1.46
N GLY A 19 -7.27 -3.64 0.81
CA GLY A 19 -7.62 -2.40 1.50
C GLY A 19 -6.44 -1.73 2.19
N ARG A 20 -5.22 -2.07 1.77
CA ARG A 20 -3.98 -1.51 2.29
C ARG A 20 -2.90 -1.61 1.23
N PRO A 21 -1.83 -0.80 1.33
CA PRO A 21 -0.72 -0.91 0.39
C PRO A 21 -0.05 -2.28 0.46
N LEU A 22 0.26 -2.85 -0.71
CA LEU A 22 0.91 -4.16 -0.81
C LEU A 22 2.25 -4.05 -1.52
N ALA A 23 3.25 -4.74 -0.97
CA ALA A 23 4.53 -4.94 -1.65
C ALA A 23 4.36 -5.98 -2.76
N PRO A 24 5.20 -5.96 -3.81
CA PRO A 24 5.09 -6.93 -4.90
C PRO A 24 5.09 -8.39 -4.44
N GLN A 25 5.88 -8.72 -3.41
CA GLN A 25 5.91 -10.08 -2.88
C GLN A 25 4.58 -10.48 -2.24
N GLU A 26 3.92 -9.55 -1.55
CA GLU A 26 2.59 -9.79 -0.98
C GLU A 26 1.57 -10.02 -2.08
N ILE A 27 1.64 -9.22 -3.14
CA ILE A 27 0.75 -9.37 -4.30
C ILE A 27 0.95 -10.75 -4.94
N LEU A 28 2.20 -11.17 -5.10
CA LEU A 28 2.52 -12.47 -5.67
C LEU A 28 1.89 -13.61 -4.86
N GLU A 29 2.05 -13.58 -3.55
CA GLU A 29 1.50 -14.61 -2.67
C GLU A 29 -0.02 -14.73 -2.80
N HIS A 30 -0.71 -13.60 -2.82
CA HIS A 30 -2.17 -13.59 -2.97
C HIS A 30 -2.60 -14.00 -4.38
N ALA A 31 -1.91 -13.50 -5.41
CA ALA A 31 -2.27 -13.79 -6.80
C ALA A 31 -2.08 -15.27 -7.15
N GLN A 32 -1.11 -15.94 -6.55
CA GLN A 32 -0.88 -17.36 -6.77
C GLN A 32 -2.06 -18.22 -6.31
N GLY A 33 -2.85 -17.74 -5.38
CA GLY A 33 -4.07 -18.41 -4.98
C GLY A 33 -5.18 -18.37 -6.03
N VAL A 34 -5.10 -17.40 -6.95
CA VAL A 34 -6.10 -17.22 -8.02
C VAL A 34 -5.57 -17.71 -9.36
N VAL A 35 -4.30 -17.42 -9.64
CA VAL A 35 -3.63 -17.82 -10.88
C VAL A 35 -2.36 -18.58 -10.51
N PRO A 36 -2.47 -19.92 -10.29
CA PRO A 36 -1.29 -20.71 -9.97
C PRO A 36 -0.26 -20.58 -11.09
N GLY A 37 0.98 -20.42 -10.73
CA GLY A 37 2.05 -20.29 -11.71
C GLY A 37 2.35 -18.85 -12.13
N ILE A 38 1.58 -17.87 -11.66
CA ILE A 38 1.92 -16.46 -11.90
C ILE A 38 3.26 -16.17 -11.24
N GLY A 39 4.13 -15.48 -11.97
CA GLY A 39 5.48 -15.18 -11.47
C GLY A 39 5.68 -13.72 -11.14
N LEU A 40 6.77 -13.44 -10.44
CA LEU A 40 7.07 -12.08 -9.99
C LEU A 40 7.23 -11.09 -11.15
N ALA A 41 7.83 -11.54 -12.25
CA ALA A 41 7.98 -10.69 -13.44
C ALA A 41 6.62 -10.22 -13.97
N THR A 42 5.62 -11.11 -13.95
CA THR A 42 4.27 -10.76 -14.37
C THR A 42 3.63 -9.76 -13.39
N ILE A 43 3.88 -9.92 -12.11
CA ILE A 43 3.42 -8.97 -11.09
C ILE A 43 3.97 -7.57 -11.40
N TYR A 44 5.27 -7.46 -11.65
CA TYR A 44 5.89 -6.15 -11.95
C TYR A 44 5.35 -5.54 -13.24
N ARG A 45 5.13 -6.35 -14.28
CA ARG A 45 4.54 -5.85 -15.53
C ARG A 45 3.12 -5.34 -15.32
N SER A 46 2.33 -6.05 -14.52
CA SER A 46 0.97 -5.63 -14.20
C SER A 46 0.95 -4.35 -13.39
N ILE A 47 1.85 -4.23 -12.41
CA ILE A 47 2.00 -3.01 -11.60
C ILE A 47 2.32 -1.82 -12.52
N LYS A 48 3.30 -1.98 -13.41
CA LYS A 48 3.68 -0.92 -14.34
C LYS A 48 2.50 -0.48 -15.20
N SER A 49 1.78 -1.45 -15.76
CA SER A 49 0.59 -1.18 -16.59
C SER A 49 -0.47 -0.41 -15.81
N MET A 50 -0.74 -0.81 -14.58
CA MET A 50 -1.75 -0.16 -13.76
C MET A 50 -1.34 1.23 -13.28
N LEU A 51 -0.05 1.43 -13.01
CA LEU A 51 0.48 2.76 -12.68
C LEU A 51 0.32 3.71 -13.87
N GLU A 52 0.67 3.24 -15.07
CA GLU A 52 0.53 4.05 -16.29
C GLU A 52 -0.93 4.40 -16.58
N ALA A 53 -1.84 3.48 -16.25
CA ALA A 53 -3.28 3.71 -16.43
C ALA A 53 -3.91 4.53 -15.30
N GLY A 54 -3.15 4.86 -14.25
CA GLY A 54 -3.68 5.62 -13.12
C GLY A 54 -4.60 4.84 -12.20
N GLU A 55 -4.56 3.51 -12.27
CA GLU A 55 -5.44 2.65 -11.47
C GLU A 55 -4.90 2.41 -10.06
N ILE A 56 -3.60 2.46 -9.91
CA ILE A 56 -2.93 2.32 -8.61
C ILE A 56 -1.90 3.43 -8.44
N ILE A 57 -1.49 3.64 -7.19
CA ILE A 57 -0.44 4.59 -6.86
C ILE A 57 0.64 3.89 -6.06
N THR A 58 1.84 4.47 -6.10
CA THR A 58 2.97 4.01 -5.32
C THR A 58 2.96 4.66 -3.95
N VAL A 59 3.16 3.85 -2.92
CA VAL A 59 3.35 4.32 -1.55
C VAL A 59 4.81 4.11 -1.20
N SER A 60 5.57 5.19 -1.06
CA SER A 60 6.98 5.15 -0.73
C SER A 60 7.16 5.52 0.74
N LEU A 61 7.74 4.62 1.52
CA LEU A 61 7.99 4.84 2.94
C LEU A 61 9.50 4.92 3.19
N PRO A 62 9.93 5.77 4.13
CA PRO A 62 11.35 5.88 4.45
C PRO A 62 11.97 4.53 4.82
N GLY A 63 13.08 4.20 4.16
CA GLY A 63 13.82 2.97 4.46
C GLY A 63 13.15 1.67 4.08
N SER A 64 12.09 1.73 3.29
CA SER A 64 11.32 0.54 2.90
C SER A 64 11.13 0.50 1.38
N SER A 65 10.85 -0.69 0.86
CA SER A 65 10.55 -0.85 -0.56
C SER A 65 9.16 -0.29 -0.87
N ASP A 66 8.95 0.06 -2.14
CA ASP A 66 7.68 0.61 -2.59
C ASP A 66 6.54 -0.39 -2.42
N ARG A 67 5.38 0.16 -2.14
CA ARG A 67 4.12 -0.57 -2.05
C ARG A 67 3.08 0.10 -2.92
N TYR A 68 1.98 -0.58 -3.17
CA TYR A 68 0.99 -0.13 -4.14
C TYR A 68 -0.40 -0.26 -3.56
N GLU A 69 -1.23 0.76 -3.82
CA GLU A 69 -2.63 0.77 -3.41
C GLU A 69 -3.51 1.34 -4.51
N ILE A 70 -4.80 1.11 -4.40
CA ILE A 70 -5.77 1.61 -5.38
C ILE A 70 -5.75 3.14 -5.36
N ALA A 71 -5.75 3.73 -6.56
CA ALA A 71 -5.82 5.18 -6.72
C ALA A 71 -7.21 5.71 -6.39
N GLY A 72 -7.32 7.02 -6.21
CA GLY A 72 -8.60 7.68 -5.99
C GLY A 72 -9.02 7.82 -4.54
N HIS A 73 -8.19 7.43 -3.60
CA HIS A 73 -8.46 7.64 -2.19
C HIS A 73 -8.29 9.11 -1.83
N HIS A 74 -9.07 9.56 -0.84
CA HIS A 74 -8.87 10.87 -0.24
C HIS A 74 -7.57 10.89 0.53
N HIS A 75 -7.15 12.09 0.96
CA HIS A 75 -5.96 12.25 1.78
C HIS A 75 -6.00 11.27 2.96
N HIS A 76 -4.97 10.48 3.09
CA HIS A 76 -4.84 9.52 4.18
C HIS A 76 -3.37 9.34 4.50
N HIS A 77 -3.10 8.69 5.62
CA HIS A 77 -1.75 8.45 6.10
C HIS A 77 -1.54 6.94 6.24
N HIS A 78 -0.36 6.54 6.69
CA HIS A 78 0.00 5.13 6.74
C HIS A 78 0.58 4.76 8.11
N PHE A 79 0.40 3.49 8.46
CA PHE A 79 1.00 2.87 9.64
C PHE A 79 1.85 1.70 9.17
N HIS A 80 3.11 1.68 9.57
CA HIS A 80 4.05 0.62 9.20
C HIS A 80 4.33 -0.24 10.43
N CYS A 81 3.93 -1.50 10.40
CA CYS A 81 4.21 -2.44 11.49
C CYS A 81 5.66 -2.90 11.43
N ARG A 82 6.39 -2.69 12.51
CA ARG A 82 7.82 -3.06 12.56
C ARG A 82 8.04 -4.56 12.73
N SER A 83 7.02 -5.30 13.14
CA SER A 83 7.13 -6.75 13.34
C SER A 83 6.84 -7.53 12.06
N CYS A 84 5.68 -7.33 11.45
CA CYS A 84 5.28 -8.08 10.25
C CYS A 84 5.55 -7.34 8.95
N ASP A 85 6.02 -6.10 9.03
CA ASP A 85 6.36 -5.24 7.89
C ASP A 85 5.18 -4.84 7.00
N ARG A 86 3.95 -5.16 7.38
CA ARG A 86 2.76 -4.73 6.63
C ARG A 86 2.52 -3.24 6.82
N VAL A 87 1.98 -2.61 5.78
CA VAL A 87 1.59 -1.20 5.82
C VAL A 87 0.08 -1.13 5.78
N PHE A 88 -0.49 -0.28 6.61
CA PHE A 88 -1.93 -0.09 6.73
C PHE A 88 -2.30 1.35 6.44
N GLU A 89 -3.53 1.57 5.99
CA GLU A 89 -4.05 2.92 5.82
C GLU A 89 -4.53 3.48 7.15
N VAL A 90 -4.24 4.75 7.38
CA VAL A 90 -4.73 5.50 8.52
C VAL A 90 -5.65 6.57 7.97
N HIS A 91 -6.95 6.43 8.21
CA HIS A 91 -7.94 7.35 7.68
C HIS A 91 -8.10 8.61 8.51
N ALA A 92 -7.51 8.64 9.69
CA ALA A 92 -7.52 9.83 10.55
C ALA A 92 -6.38 10.76 10.17
N CYS A 93 -6.62 12.06 10.30
CA CYS A 93 -5.60 13.08 10.12
C CYS A 93 -5.70 14.04 11.31
N PRO A 94 -4.56 14.46 11.90
CA PRO A 94 -4.62 15.40 13.03
C PRO A 94 -5.13 16.78 12.66
N GLY A 95 -5.40 17.03 11.36
CA GLY A 95 -5.99 18.26 10.90
C GLY A 95 -4.96 19.26 10.39
N ASP A 96 -5.13 20.52 10.77
CA ASP A 96 -4.29 21.60 10.26
C ASP A 96 -2.87 21.53 10.82
N MET A 97 -1.92 21.26 9.95
CA MET A 97 -0.49 21.17 10.29
C MET A 97 0.27 22.46 10.07
N ARG A 98 -0.42 23.52 9.63
CA ARG A 98 0.24 24.79 9.33
C ARG A 98 0.99 25.39 10.51
N LYS A 99 0.52 25.14 11.71
CA LYS A 99 1.17 25.62 12.93
C LYS A 99 2.52 24.95 13.21
N LEU A 100 2.83 23.85 12.52
CA LEU A 100 4.13 23.19 12.63
C LEU A 100 5.18 23.83 11.72
N ALA A 101 4.76 24.61 10.73
CA ALA A 101 5.69 25.31 9.85
C ALA A 101 6.32 26.49 10.58
N PRO A 102 7.61 26.80 10.29
CA PRO A 102 8.22 28.01 10.86
C PRO A 102 7.48 29.26 10.42
N ASP A 103 7.60 30.32 11.22
CA ASP A 103 6.98 31.61 10.91
C ASP A 103 7.37 32.07 9.50
N GLY A 104 6.39 32.51 8.74
CA GLY A 104 6.61 32.99 7.39
C GLY A 104 6.68 31.94 6.31
N PHE A 105 6.60 30.67 6.69
CA PHE A 105 6.61 29.57 5.72
C PHE A 105 5.19 29.25 5.26
N ALA A 106 5.05 28.87 4.00
CA ALA A 106 3.78 28.41 3.44
C ALA A 106 3.81 26.87 3.34
N LEU A 107 2.99 26.20 4.12
CA LEU A 107 2.86 24.75 4.07
C LEU A 107 1.97 24.35 2.89
N GLU A 108 2.46 23.48 2.01
CA GLU A 108 1.69 23.03 0.84
C GLU A 108 1.08 21.65 1.05
N SER A 109 1.80 20.74 1.71
CA SER A 109 1.31 19.39 1.93
C SER A 109 2.04 18.77 3.11
N HIS A 110 1.53 17.62 3.56
CA HIS A 110 2.22 16.84 4.57
C HIS A 110 1.99 15.36 4.32
N GLU A 111 2.94 14.56 4.77
CA GLU A 111 2.82 13.11 4.79
C GLU A 111 3.08 12.67 6.23
N LEU A 112 2.37 11.62 6.64
CA LEU A 112 2.51 11.12 8.00
C LEU A 112 2.56 9.60 7.95
N THR A 113 3.62 9.03 8.53
CA THR A 113 3.75 7.59 8.69
C THR A 113 3.96 7.28 10.16
N LEU A 114 3.10 6.42 10.68
CA LEU A 114 3.21 5.96 12.07
C LEU A 114 3.93 4.62 12.09
N TYR A 115 4.74 4.40 13.11
CA TYR A 115 5.51 3.17 13.26
C TYR A 115 5.16 2.51 14.60
N GLY A 116 5.05 1.20 14.60
CA GLY A 116 4.73 0.49 15.80
C GLY A 116 4.37 -0.95 15.51
N LEU A 117 3.41 -1.49 16.24
CA LEU A 117 2.94 -2.87 16.08
C LEU A 117 1.47 -2.87 15.72
N CYS A 118 1.12 -3.63 14.68
CA CYS A 118 -0.28 -3.73 14.24
C CYS A 118 -1.11 -4.54 15.25
N SER A 119 -2.42 -4.61 14.99
CA SER A 119 -3.33 -5.31 15.90
C SER A 119 -2.98 -6.78 16.10
N ASP A 120 -2.37 -7.41 15.09
CA ASP A 120 -1.97 -8.81 15.19
C ASP A 120 -0.63 -9.01 15.91
N CYS A 121 0.23 -8.00 15.89
CA CYS A 121 1.59 -8.09 16.42
C CYS A 121 1.77 -7.42 17.78
N ARG A 122 0.84 -6.59 18.21
CA ARG A 122 0.95 -5.86 19.46
C ARG A 122 0.93 -6.81 20.66
N PRO A 123 1.61 -6.45 21.77
CA PRO A 123 1.55 -7.24 23.00
C PRO A 123 0.09 -7.36 23.47
N GLY A 124 -0.31 -8.57 23.84
CA GLY A 124 -1.67 -8.82 24.28
C GLY A 124 -2.66 -9.00 23.15
N ALA A 125 -2.21 -9.03 21.91
CA ALA A 125 -3.06 -9.43 20.79
C ALA A 125 -3.51 -10.87 21.04
N ALA A 126 -4.81 -11.13 20.84
CA ALA A 126 -5.32 -12.48 20.99
C ALA A 126 -4.63 -13.35 19.97
N SER A 127 -3.77 -14.25 20.43
CA SER A 127 -3.22 -15.25 19.53
C SER A 127 -4.35 -16.19 19.20
N ALA A 128 -4.74 -16.15 17.97
CA ALA A 128 -5.74 -17.07 17.47
C ALA A 128 -5.22 -18.49 17.56
#